data_f3f7414815298a7cf149f62180729b1e
#
_entry.id   f3f7414815298a7cf149f62180729b1e
#
_cell.length_a   1.000
_cell.length_b   1.000
_cell.length_c   1.000
_cell.angle_alpha   90.00
_cell.angle_beta   90.00
_cell.angle_gamma   90.00
#
_symmetry.space_group_name_H-M   'P 1'
#
loop_
_entity.id
_entity.type
_entity.pdbx_description
1 polymer ?
#
loop_
_entity_poly.entity_id
_entity_poly.type
_entity_poly.pdbx_seq_one_letter_code
_entity_poly.pdbx_strand_id
1 'polypeptide(L)'
;MDSFFASIEQQLDPNLRNKPVAIAAIDNDSGCVVAASYEAKAYGIKTGTRVYEAKTLCPTINFRQSRHKLYAKYNRYISYLLDSVAELESVRSIDEFQIYLGNNHSKLSKAVDLSMKIKGLIRKEVGEEIRLSIGIGPNPLLAKIAGKIKKPNGLQWLCKENMPGKINHLSLEDLPGISKGIKRRLLGARIYSIKDLHEMDPRHARLVWRSIEGERFVRALKGENIPINRSNRGSYGNSKVLSPENRSPNRAYLVGRWLLE
;
A
#
# COMPACT_ATOMS: atom_id res chain seq x y z
N MET A 1 2.85 -1.87 -5.80
CA MET A 1 3.27 -0.92 -6.86
C MET A 1 3.68 0.40 -6.23
N ASP A 2 4.59 1.12 -6.85
CA ASP A 2 5.08 2.39 -6.30
C ASP A 2 4.34 3.57 -6.92
N SER A 3 3.68 4.39 -6.08
CA SER A 3 2.90 5.56 -6.52
C SER A 3 1.95 5.27 -7.70
N PHE A 4 1.27 4.14 -7.67
CA PHE A 4 0.63 3.47 -8.81
C PHE A 4 -0.15 4.40 -9.74
N PHE A 5 -1.08 5.20 -9.22
CA PHE A 5 -1.90 6.08 -10.07
C PHE A 5 -1.05 7.14 -10.77
N ALA A 6 -0.12 7.76 -10.04
CA ALA A 6 0.76 8.76 -10.62
C ALA A 6 1.72 8.15 -11.66
N SER A 7 2.25 6.94 -11.39
CA SER A 7 3.11 6.23 -12.32
C SER A 7 2.37 5.84 -13.61
N ILE A 8 1.09 5.47 -13.55
CA ILE A 8 0.27 5.22 -14.76
C ILE A 8 0.13 6.50 -15.59
N GLU A 9 -0.13 7.65 -14.94
CA GLU A 9 -0.22 8.92 -15.68
C GLU A 9 1.11 9.31 -16.32
N GLN A 10 2.24 9.12 -15.63
CA GLN A 10 3.58 9.35 -16.17
C GLN A 10 3.92 8.37 -17.31
N GLN A 11 3.44 7.13 -17.24
CA GLN A 11 3.62 6.13 -18.30
C GLN A 11 2.86 6.52 -19.57
N LEU A 12 1.66 7.04 -19.44
CA LEU A 12 0.78 7.39 -20.56
C LEU A 12 1.10 8.74 -21.19
N ASP A 13 1.58 9.70 -20.40
CA ASP A 13 1.93 11.04 -20.86
C ASP A 13 3.44 11.30 -20.62
N PRO A 14 4.27 11.20 -21.68
CA PRO A 14 5.70 11.45 -21.58
C PRO A 14 6.05 12.84 -21.00
N ASN A 15 5.16 13.84 -21.17
CA ASN A 15 5.37 15.18 -20.62
C ASN A 15 5.31 15.24 -19.09
N LEU A 16 4.79 14.20 -18.42
CA LEU A 16 4.71 14.08 -16.98
C LEU A 16 5.90 13.33 -16.37
N ARG A 17 6.73 12.68 -17.16
CA ARG A 17 7.88 11.91 -16.69
C ARG A 17 8.88 12.83 -16.00
N ASN A 18 9.43 12.35 -14.89
CA ASN A 18 10.38 13.10 -14.05
C ASN A 18 9.85 14.44 -13.53
N LYS A 19 8.54 14.66 -13.55
CA LYS A 19 7.90 15.87 -13.02
C LYS A 19 7.02 15.53 -11.80
N PRO A 20 6.83 16.49 -10.88
CA PRO A 20 5.90 16.30 -9.77
C PRO A 20 4.47 16.19 -10.30
N VAL A 21 3.84 15.01 -10.05
CA VAL A 21 2.47 14.69 -10.44
C VAL A 21 1.67 14.31 -9.20
N ALA A 22 0.49 14.89 -9.06
CA ALA A 22 -0.49 14.52 -8.04
C ALA A 22 -1.83 14.13 -8.66
N ILE A 23 -2.41 13.06 -8.17
CA ILE A 23 -3.74 12.60 -8.55
C ILE A 23 -4.72 13.11 -7.52
N ALA A 24 -5.73 13.87 -7.95
CA ALA A 24 -6.79 14.38 -7.09
C ALA A 24 -8.12 13.66 -7.37
N ALA A 25 -8.94 13.48 -6.33
CA ALA A 25 -10.25 12.84 -6.46
C ALA A 25 -11.22 13.72 -7.28
N ILE A 26 -11.10 15.03 -7.12
CA ILE A 26 -11.82 16.07 -7.86
C ILE A 26 -10.85 17.17 -8.28
N ASP A 27 -11.10 17.78 -9.42
CA ASP A 27 -10.32 18.94 -9.91
C ASP A 27 -10.80 20.23 -9.24
N ASN A 28 -10.43 20.40 -7.98
CA ASN A 28 -10.81 21.55 -7.17
C ASN A 28 -9.84 21.74 -6.00
N ASP A 29 -9.58 22.99 -5.61
CA ASP A 29 -8.66 23.33 -4.51
C ASP A 29 -9.09 22.75 -3.15
N SER A 30 -10.39 22.52 -2.94
CA SER A 30 -10.90 21.85 -1.73
C SER A 30 -10.69 20.33 -1.74
N GLY A 31 -10.22 19.76 -2.85
CA GLY A 31 -9.91 18.34 -3.00
C GLY A 31 -8.68 17.91 -2.21
N CYS A 32 -8.44 16.59 -2.19
CA CYS A 32 -7.25 16.00 -1.60
C CYS A 32 -6.51 15.16 -2.63
N VAL A 33 -5.19 15.12 -2.49
CA VAL A 33 -4.31 14.21 -3.23
C VAL A 33 -4.62 12.77 -2.80
N VAL A 34 -4.92 11.90 -3.75
CA VAL A 34 -5.12 10.46 -3.54
C VAL A 34 -3.86 9.65 -3.81
N ALA A 35 -3.01 10.15 -4.71
CA ALA A 35 -1.69 9.58 -4.98
C ALA A 35 -0.73 10.68 -5.46
N ALA A 36 0.55 10.54 -5.16
CA ALA A 36 1.60 11.46 -5.57
C ALA A 36 2.79 10.71 -6.16
N SER A 37 3.40 11.22 -7.22
CA SER A 37 4.65 10.71 -7.77
C SER A 37 5.80 10.89 -6.78
N TYR A 38 6.93 10.24 -7.00
CA TYR A 38 8.09 10.40 -6.11
C TYR A 38 8.68 11.80 -6.19
N GLU A 39 8.62 12.43 -7.34
CA GLU A 39 9.00 13.83 -7.53
C GLU A 39 8.12 14.76 -6.68
N ALA A 40 6.80 14.53 -6.65
CA ALA A 40 5.89 15.29 -5.78
C ALA A 40 6.12 15.00 -4.29
N LYS A 41 6.41 13.73 -3.93
CA LYS A 41 6.75 13.36 -2.55
C LYS A 41 8.00 14.05 -2.02
N ALA A 42 8.96 14.37 -2.88
CA ALA A 42 10.17 15.13 -2.49
C ALA A 42 9.84 16.53 -1.95
N TYR A 43 8.69 17.11 -2.34
CA TYR A 43 8.17 18.36 -1.80
C TYR A 43 7.25 18.16 -0.56
N GLY A 44 7.19 16.95 0.01
CA GLY A 44 6.34 16.63 1.16
C GLY A 44 4.87 16.32 0.81
N ILE A 45 4.51 16.28 -0.48
CA ILE A 45 3.14 16.01 -0.94
C ILE A 45 2.86 14.51 -0.83
N LYS A 46 1.77 14.17 -0.13
CA LYS A 46 1.36 12.78 0.15
C LYS A 46 -0.14 12.61 0.03
N THR A 47 -0.60 11.38 0.09
CA THR A 47 -2.04 11.08 0.18
C THR A 47 -2.66 11.84 1.36
N GLY A 48 -3.76 12.55 1.10
CA GLY A 48 -4.46 13.38 2.07
C GLY A 48 -4.02 14.86 2.09
N THR A 49 -2.89 15.23 1.46
CA THR A 49 -2.51 16.65 1.29
C THR A 49 -3.60 17.38 0.51
N ARG A 50 -4.03 18.56 0.97
CA ARG A 50 -5.02 19.37 0.25
C ARG A 50 -4.44 19.87 -1.07
N VAL A 51 -5.29 20.05 -2.10
CA VAL A 51 -4.84 20.52 -3.42
C VAL A 51 -4.19 21.89 -3.32
N TYR A 52 -4.80 22.85 -2.58
CA TYR A 52 -4.23 24.17 -2.36
C TYR A 52 -2.86 24.11 -1.65
N GLU A 53 -2.73 23.25 -0.65
CA GLU A 53 -1.46 23.04 0.08
C GLU A 53 -0.39 22.47 -0.84
N ALA A 54 -0.75 21.49 -1.68
CA ALA A 54 0.18 20.89 -2.64
C ALA A 54 0.66 21.92 -3.67
N LYS A 55 -0.19 22.86 -4.13
CA LYS A 55 0.20 23.98 -4.99
C LYS A 55 1.17 24.92 -4.31
N THR A 56 0.99 25.18 -3.01
CA THR A 56 1.91 26.00 -2.21
C THR A 56 3.26 25.33 -2.05
N LEU A 57 3.28 24.01 -1.74
CA LEU A 57 4.51 23.25 -1.58
C LEU A 57 5.30 23.06 -2.88
N CYS A 58 4.60 22.93 -4.00
CA CYS A 58 5.19 22.75 -5.32
C CYS A 58 4.36 23.50 -6.38
N PRO A 59 4.71 24.79 -6.70
CA PRO A 59 3.99 25.57 -7.68
C PRO A 59 3.95 24.97 -9.09
N THR A 60 4.94 24.12 -9.42
CA THR A 60 5.05 23.43 -10.72
C THR A 60 4.36 22.06 -10.75
N ILE A 61 3.57 21.73 -9.73
CA ILE A 61 2.91 20.43 -9.64
C ILE A 61 1.88 20.23 -10.76
N ASN A 62 1.91 19.06 -11.36
CA ASN A 62 0.93 18.65 -12.37
C ASN A 62 -0.19 17.86 -11.73
N PHE A 63 -1.40 18.40 -11.72
CA PHE A 63 -2.58 17.66 -11.27
C PHE A 63 -3.22 16.85 -12.40
N ARG A 64 -3.70 15.65 -12.06
CA ARG A 64 -4.57 14.82 -12.89
C ARG A 64 -5.76 14.37 -12.04
N GLN A 65 -6.93 14.39 -12.64
CA GLN A 65 -8.11 13.79 -12.00
C GLN A 65 -8.01 12.28 -11.99
N SER A 66 -8.46 11.65 -10.91
CA SER A 66 -8.42 10.20 -10.75
C SER A 66 -9.25 9.46 -11.80
N ARG A 67 -8.64 8.51 -12.50
CA ARG A 67 -9.24 7.69 -13.56
C ARG A 67 -9.40 6.23 -13.11
N HIS A 68 -10.26 5.96 -12.11
CA HIS A 68 -10.37 4.66 -11.47
C HIS A 68 -10.56 3.48 -12.42
N LYS A 69 -11.39 3.62 -13.49
CA LYS A 69 -11.59 2.57 -14.50
C LYS A 69 -10.29 2.20 -15.22
N LEU A 70 -9.46 3.20 -15.50
CA LEU A 70 -8.14 3.00 -16.12
C LEU A 70 -7.21 2.25 -15.16
N TYR A 71 -7.12 2.69 -13.91
CA TYR A 71 -6.26 2.05 -12.92
C TYR A 71 -6.68 0.60 -12.64
N ALA A 72 -7.98 0.32 -12.63
CA ALA A 72 -8.50 -1.04 -12.53
C ALA A 72 -8.15 -1.90 -13.75
N LYS A 73 -8.09 -1.32 -14.97
CA LYS A 73 -7.63 -2.02 -16.19
C LYS A 73 -6.16 -2.43 -16.03
N TYR A 74 -5.30 -1.51 -15.60
CA TYR A 74 -3.88 -1.81 -15.33
C TYR A 74 -3.70 -2.85 -14.24
N ASN A 75 -4.46 -2.76 -13.13
CA ASN A 75 -4.44 -3.76 -12.06
C ASN A 75 -4.74 -5.16 -12.60
N ARG A 76 -5.82 -5.33 -13.40
CA ARG A 76 -6.18 -6.62 -14.00
C ARG A 76 -5.10 -7.15 -14.93
N TYR A 77 -4.53 -6.28 -15.78
CA TYR A 77 -3.45 -6.68 -16.69
C TYR A 77 -2.20 -7.11 -15.92
N ILE A 78 -1.80 -6.37 -14.90
CA ILE A 78 -0.68 -6.73 -14.02
C ILE A 78 -0.97 -8.04 -13.28
N SER A 79 -2.19 -8.25 -12.78
CA SER A 79 -2.59 -9.53 -12.15
C SER A 79 -2.39 -10.70 -13.10
N TYR A 80 -2.84 -10.57 -14.34
CA TYR A 80 -2.66 -11.59 -15.40
C TYR A 80 -1.16 -11.87 -15.66
N LEU A 81 -0.34 -10.84 -15.77
CA LEU A 81 1.10 -11.00 -15.96
C LEU A 81 1.79 -11.68 -14.77
N LEU A 82 1.40 -11.34 -13.56
CA LEU A 82 1.94 -11.95 -12.34
C LEU A 82 1.57 -13.43 -12.27
N ASP A 83 0.32 -13.76 -12.54
CA ASP A 83 -0.19 -15.13 -12.51
C ASP A 83 0.46 -16.03 -13.57
N SER A 84 0.93 -15.45 -14.69
CA SER A 84 1.66 -16.18 -15.74
C SER A 84 3.06 -16.65 -15.33
N VAL A 85 3.65 -16.08 -14.26
CA VAL A 85 5.03 -16.37 -13.83
C VAL A 85 5.15 -16.90 -12.42
N ALA A 86 4.10 -16.76 -11.60
CA ALA A 86 4.08 -17.21 -10.22
C ALA A 86 2.63 -17.38 -9.74
N GLU A 87 2.40 -18.22 -8.71
CA GLU A 87 1.09 -18.41 -8.10
C GLU A 87 0.61 -17.11 -7.42
N LEU A 88 -0.31 -16.41 -8.04
CA LEU A 88 -0.93 -15.20 -7.49
C LEU A 88 -1.97 -15.59 -6.42
N GLU A 89 -1.56 -15.58 -5.17
CA GLU A 89 -2.42 -15.98 -4.05
C GLU A 89 -3.60 -15.02 -3.86
N SER A 90 -3.36 -13.71 -3.95
CA SER A 90 -4.43 -12.72 -3.83
C SER A 90 -4.03 -11.32 -4.34
N VAL A 91 -5.01 -10.60 -4.86
CA VAL A 91 -4.96 -9.15 -5.09
C VAL A 91 -5.46 -8.47 -3.83
N ARG A 92 -4.56 -7.83 -3.07
CA ARG A 92 -4.86 -7.22 -1.78
C ARG A 92 -5.49 -5.84 -1.90
N SER A 93 -5.08 -5.08 -2.92
CA SER A 93 -5.64 -3.78 -3.27
C SER A 93 -5.41 -3.48 -4.74
N ILE A 94 -5.76 -2.27 -5.18
CA ILE A 94 -5.55 -1.81 -6.55
C ILE A 94 -4.07 -1.82 -6.98
N ASP A 95 -3.13 -1.84 -6.02
CA ASP A 95 -1.68 -1.71 -6.22
C ASP A 95 -0.85 -2.71 -5.40
N GLU A 96 -1.51 -3.63 -4.66
CA GLU A 96 -0.84 -4.65 -3.84
C GLU A 96 -1.26 -6.06 -4.27
N PHE A 97 -0.25 -6.89 -4.50
CA PHE A 97 -0.38 -8.29 -4.93
C PHE A 97 0.38 -9.17 -3.96
N GLN A 98 -0.18 -10.32 -3.64
CA GLN A 98 0.46 -11.35 -2.83
C GLN A 98 0.70 -12.58 -3.69
N ILE A 99 1.96 -13.02 -3.74
CA ILE A 99 2.41 -14.21 -4.46
C ILE A 99 2.80 -15.25 -3.42
N TYR A 100 2.33 -16.46 -3.60
CA TYR A 100 2.76 -17.59 -2.80
C TYR A 100 4.08 -18.16 -3.34
N LEU A 101 5.06 -18.31 -2.45
CA LEU A 101 6.33 -18.95 -2.79
C LEU A 101 6.25 -20.44 -2.45
N GLY A 102 5.75 -21.24 -3.38
CA GLY A 102 5.74 -22.69 -3.24
C GLY A 102 7.15 -23.30 -3.13
N ASN A 103 7.24 -24.60 -2.99
CA ASN A 103 8.51 -25.34 -2.75
C ASN A 103 9.64 -24.96 -3.71
N ASN A 104 9.32 -24.64 -4.97
CA ASN A 104 10.30 -24.24 -5.99
C ASN A 104 10.96 -22.88 -5.72
N HIS A 105 10.33 -21.99 -4.96
CA HIS A 105 10.80 -20.63 -4.68
C HIS A 105 10.98 -20.37 -3.17
N SER A 106 10.94 -21.40 -2.32
CA SER A 106 11.09 -21.28 -0.86
C SER A 106 12.50 -20.85 -0.44
N LYS A 107 13.53 -21.15 -1.26
CA LYS A 107 14.89 -20.66 -1.01
C LYS A 107 14.99 -19.18 -1.37
N LEU A 108 15.62 -18.37 -0.52
CA LEU A 108 15.73 -16.92 -0.70
C LEU A 108 16.32 -16.54 -2.07
N SER A 109 17.37 -17.22 -2.54
CA SER A 109 17.96 -16.95 -3.85
C SER A 109 16.94 -17.06 -4.97
N LYS A 110 16.15 -18.14 -5.00
CA LYS A 110 15.11 -18.34 -6.01
C LYS A 110 13.96 -17.33 -5.89
N ALA A 111 13.59 -16.93 -4.67
CA ALA A 111 12.61 -15.86 -4.45
C ALA A 111 13.10 -14.50 -4.95
N VAL A 112 14.40 -14.23 -4.80
CA VAL A 112 15.04 -13.03 -5.35
C VAL A 112 15.05 -13.09 -6.88
N ASP A 113 15.43 -14.22 -7.49
CA ASP A 113 15.43 -14.39 -8.95
C ASP A 113 14.03 -14.20 -9.54
N LEU A 114 13.01 -14.81 -8.92
CA LEU A 114 11.62 -14.60 -9.31
C LEU A 114 11.21 -13.12 -9.20
N SER A 115 11.62 -12.45 -8.12
CA SER A 115 11.34 -11.02 -7.93
C SER A 115 11.96 -10.16 -9.04
N MET A 116 13.19 -10.46 -9.44
CA MET A 116 13.85 -9.75 -10.55
C MET A 116 13.18 -10.05 -11.89
N LYS A 117 12.77 -11.31 -12.13
CA LYS A 117 11.98 -11.69 -13.30
C LYS A 117 10.66 -10.92 -13.38
N ILE A 118 9.93 -10.82 -12.26
CA ILE A 118 8.68 -10.04 -12.18
C ILE A 118 8.94 -8.57 -12.50
N LYS A 119 9.97 -7.96 -11.93
CA LYS A 119 10.32 -6.55 -12.20
C LYS A 119 10.62 -6.33 -13.69
N GLY A 120 11.40 -7.23 -14.30
CA GLY A 120 11.71 -7.21 -15.72
C GLY A 120 10.46 -7.35 -16.61
N LEU A 121 9.58 -8.29 -16.25
CA LEU A 121 8.31 -8.52 -16.96
C LEU A 121 7.43 -7.28 -16.95
N ILE A 122 7.21 -6.69 -15.77
CA ILE A 122 6.35 -5.49 -15.65
C ILE A 122 6.97 -4.30 -16.40
N ARG A 123 8.28 -4.11 -16.31
CA ARG A 123 8.97 -3.05 -17.07
C ARG A 123 8.79 -3.21 -18.56
N LYS A 124 8.89 -4.44 -19.07
CA LYS A 124 8.77 -4.76 -20.50
C LYS A 124 7.33 -4.62 -20.99
N GLU A 125 6.37 -5.23 -20.30
CA GLU A 125 4.99 -5.39 -20.77
C GLU A 125 4.07 -4.22 -20.40
N VAL A 126 4.36 -3.52 -19.29
CA VAL A 126 3.51 -2.43 -18.78
C VAL A 126 4.17 -1.07 -18.98
N GLY A 127 5.47 -0.97 -18.71
CA GLY A 127 6.25 0.22 -18.97
C GLY A 127 7.23 0.60 -17.86
N GLU A 128 8.17 1.47 -18.21
CA GLU A 128 9.31 1.84 -17.36
C GLU A 128 8.92 2.66 -16.11
N GLU A 129 7.85 3.44 -16.20
CA GLU A 129 7.37 4.26 -15.08
C GLU A 129 6.62 3.42 -14.03
N ILE A 130 6.22 2.19 -14.38
CA ILE A 130 5.52 1.28 -13.45
C ILE A 130 6.55 0.50 -12.63
N ARG A 131 6.92 1.05 -11.50
CA ARG A 131 7.93 0.49 -10.60
C ARG A 131 7.29 -0.35 -9.49
N LEU A 132 8.01 -1.41 -9.07
CA LEU A 132 7.57 -2.29 -8.01
C LEU A 132 8.59 -2.33 -6.88
N SER A 133 8.09 -2.18 -5.64
CA SER A 133 8.85 -2.56 -4.46
C SER A 133 8.34 -3.91 -3.98
N ILE A 134 9.24 -4.89 -3.94
CA ILE A 134 8.94 -6.28 -3.59
C ILE A 134 9.52 -6.57 -2.21
N GLY A 135 8.69 -7.13 -1.34
CA GLY A 135 9.12 -7.66 -0.06
C GLY A 135 8.91 -9.15 0.02
N ILE A 136 9.90 -9.87 0.50
CA ILE A 136 9.88 -11.31 0.74
C ILE A 136 9.85 -11.55 2.25
N GLY A 137 9.02 -12.47 2.70
CA GLY A 137 8.93 -12.84 4.11
C GLY A 137 8.19 -14.16 4.32
N PRO A 138 8.31 -14.77 5.51
CA PRO A 138 7.65 -16.04 5.83
C PRO A 138 6.13 -15.92 5.94
N ASN A 139 5.60 -14.70 5.98
CA ASN A 139 4.17 -14.43 6.04
C ASN A 139 3.87 -13.06 5.38
N PRO A 140 2.58 -12.76 5.09
CA PRO A 140 2.17 -11.53 4.43
C PRO A 140 2.55 -10.24 5.19
N LEU A 141 2.55 -10.27 6.53
CA LEU A 141 2.92 -9.10 7.34
C LEU A 141 4.39 -8.73 7.13
N LEU A 142 5.31 -9.70 7.28
CA LEU A 142 6.74 -9.47 7.13
C LEU A 142 7.10 -9.15 5.68
N ALA A 143 6.47 -9.80 4.69
CA ALA A 143 6.63 -9.44 3.29
C ALA A 143 6.21 -7.98 3.02
N LYS A 144 5.07 -7.54 3.56
CA LYS A 144 4.60 -6.15 3.42
C LYS A 144 5.53 -5.14 4.09
N ILE A 145 6.07 -5.45 5.27
CA ILE A 145 7.06 -4.60 5.95
C ILE A 145 8.33 -4.53 5.11
N ALA A 146 8.86 -5.67 4.64
CA ALA A 146 10.05 -5.73 3.79
C ALA A 146 9.89 -4.85 2.53
N GLY A 147 8.75 -4.92 1.86
CA GLY A 147 8.45 -4.11 0.67
C GLY A 147 8.38 -2.60 0.92
N LYS A 148 8.28 -2.17 2.18
CA LYS A 148 8.29 -0.75 2.55
C LYS A 148 9.67 -0.18 2.88
N ILE A 149 10.64 -1.02 3.27
CA ILE A 149 11.96 -0.60 3.76
C ILE A 149 12.72 0.24 2.71
N LYS A 150 12.64 -0.17 1.44
CA LYS A 150 13.34 0.51 0.36
C LYS A 150 12.37 0.77 -0.81
N LYS A 151 11.82 1.97 -0.88
CA LYS A 151 11.00 2.48 -1.97
C LYS A 151 11.66 3.70 -2.60
N PRO A 152 11.50 3.95 -3.90
CA PRO A 152 10.85 3.12 -4.91
C PRO A 152 11.76 1.99 -5.45
N ASN A 153 11.15 1.08 -6.22
CA ASN A 153 11.82 0.02 -6.96
C ASN A 153 12.70 -0.90 -6.10
N GLY A 154 12.40 -1.03 -4.81
CA GLY A 154 13.15 -1.85 -3.86
C GLY A 154 12.93 -3.35 -4.03
N LEU A 155 13.84 -4.11 -3.44
CA LEU A 155 13.69 -5.54 -3.17
C LEU A 155 14.33 -5.79 -1.81
N GLN A 156 13.55 -6.28 -0.86
CA GLN A 156 13.97 -6.53 0.51
C GLN A 156 13.34 -7.82 1.03
N TRP A 157 13.97 -8.42 2.02
CA TRP A 157 13.44 -9.61 2.69
C TRP A 157 13.57 -9.52 4.20
N LEU A 158 12.63 -10.12 4.89
CA LEU A 158 12.66 -10.34 6.34
C LEU A 158 12.58 -11.86 6.60
N CYS A 159 13.43 -12.35 7.46
CA CYS A 159 13.49 -13.73 7.90
C CYS A 159 13.84 -13.77 9.39
N LYS A 160 13.75 -14.94 10.01
CA LYS A 160 14.00 -15.10 11.44
C LYS A 160 15.38 -14.58 11.85
N GLU A 161 16.38 -14.79 11.01
CA GLU A 161 17.79 -14.47 11.28
C GLU A 161 18.07 -12.96 11.29
N ASN A 162 17.28 -12.16 10.57
CA ASN A 162 17.48 -10.71 10.49
C ASN A 162 16.45 -9.90 11.28
N MET A 163 15.50 -10.57 11.93
CA MET A 163 14.48 -9.94 12.77
C MET A 163 14.90 -9.93 14.25
N PRO A 164 14.52 -8.90 15.01
CA PRO A 164 13.93 -7.62 14.59
C PRO A 164 14.98 -6.61 14.10
N GLY A 165 16.27 -6.95 14.11
CA GLY A 165 17.40 -6.04 13.85
C GLY A 165 17.23 -5.20 12.58
N LYS A 166 16.81 -5.82 11.47
CA LYS A 166 16.68 -5.13 10.17
C LYS A 166 15.60 -4.02 10.15
N ILE A 167 14.65 -4.04 11.08
CA ILE A 167 13.55 -3.07 11.16
C ILE A 167 13.54 -2.23 12.44
N ASN A 168 14.51 -2.38 13.33
CA ASN A 168 14.56 -1.63 14.59
C ASN A 168 14.62 -0.11 14.41
N HIS A 169 15.05 0.37 13.24
CA HIS A 169 15.09 1.80 12.90
C HIS A 169 13.72 2.38 12.54
N LEU A 170 12.70 1.54 12.30
CA LEU A 170 11.35 1.98 12.00
C LEU A 170 10.61 2.39 13.27
N SER A 171 9.69 3.32 13.15
CA SER A 171 8.74 3.64 14.20
C SER A 171 7.60 2.60 14.25
N LEU A 172 6.91 2.50 15.39
CA LEU A 172 5.75 1.60 15.51
C LEU A 172 4.66 1.89 14.47
N GLU A 173 4.48 3.17 14.08
CA GLU A 173 3.48 3.59 13.09
C GLU A 173 3.83 3.20 11.65
N ASP A 174 5.10 2.89 11.37
CA ASP A 174 5.51 2.43 10.04
C ASP A 174 5.03 1.00 9.76
N LEU A 175 4.70 0.25 10.83
CA LEU A 175 4.19 -1.11 10.69
C LEU A 175 2.73 -1.10 10.20
N PRO A 176 2.41 -1.91 9.17
CA PRO A 176 1.04 -2.05 8.68
C PRO A 176 0.09 -2.49 9.81
N GLY A 177 -1.01 -1.78 10.01
CA GLY A 177 -2.00 -2.14 11.03
C GLY A 177 -1.81 -1.43 12.37
N ILE A 178 -0.69 -0.74 12.61
CA ILE A 178 -0.51 0.10 13.79
C ILE A 178 -1.00 1.52 13.50
N SER A 179 -2.23 1.81 13.87
CA SER A 179 -2.82 3.15 13.81
C SER A 179 -2.35 4.01 15.01
N LYS A 180 -2.61 5.33 14.93
CA LYS A 180 -2.36 6.25 16.07
C LYS A 180 -3.01 5.76 17.39
N GLY A 181 -4.20 5.15 17.30
CA GLY A 181 -4.88 4.60 18.47
C GLY A 181 -4.17 3.39 19.06
N ILE A 182 -3.68 2.47 18.23
CA ILE A 182 -2.90 1.31 18.66
C ILE A 182 -1.56 1.77 19.23
N LYS A 183 -0.85 2.68 18.56
CA LYS A 183 0.41 3.24 19.08
C LYS A 183 0.22 3.81 20.49
N ARG A 184 -0.81 4.62 20.71
CA ARG A 184 -1.09 5.18 22.05
C ARG A 184 -1.27 4.10 23.12
N ARG A 185 -1.96 2.99 22.80
CA ARG A 185 -2.13 1.86 23.72
C ARG A 185 -0.82 1.13 23.98
N LEU A 186 0.02 0.94 22.95
CA LEU A 186 1.35 0.36 23.09
C LEU A 186 2.23 1.20 24.03
N LEU A 187 2.29 2.51 23.81
CA LEU A 187 3.03 3.43 24.67
C LEU A 187 2.53 3.36 26.13
N GLY A 188 1.21 3.29 26.34
CA GLY A 188 0.61 3.08 27.67
C GLY A 188 0.98 1.73 28.32
N ALA A 189 1.31 0.73 27.50
CA ALA A 189 1.81 -0.57 27.96
C ALA A 189 3.36 -0.63 28.01
N ARG A 190 4.05 0.53 27.92
CA ARG A 190 5.52 0.65 27.92
C ARG A 190 6.22 -0.03 26.75
N ILE A 191 5.55 -0.15 25.61
CA ILE A 191 6.11 -0.66 24.35
C ILE A 191 6.45 0.55 23.47
N TYR A 192 7.73 0.89 23.35
CA TYR A 192 8.21 2.11 22.71
C TYR A 192 8.88 1.84 21.36
N SER A 193 9.37 0.63 21.14
CA SER A 193 10.17 0.26 19.96
C SER A 193 9.65 -1.01 19.28
N ILE A 194 10.17 -1.25 18.07
CA ILE A 194 9.93 -2.51 17.35
C ILE A 194 10.48 -3.70 18.15
N LYS A 195 11.62 -3.52 18.81
CA LYS A 195 12.22 -4.55 19.66
C LYS A 195 11.29 -4.93 20.80
N ASP A 196 10.78 -3.94 21.55
CA ASP A 196 9.84 -4.20 22.64
C ASP A 196 8.59 -4.94 22.15
N LEU A 197 8.06 -4.51 20.98
CA LEU A 197 6.89 -5.15 20.37
C LEU A 197 7.18 -6.58 19.93
N HIS A 198 8.36 -6.85 19.37
CA HIS A 198 8.78 -8.16 18.95
C HIS A 198 9.00 -9.12 20.14
N GLU A 199 9.53 -8.61 21.25
CA GLU A 199 9.75 -9.37 22.49
C GLU A 199 8.44 -9.59 23.28
N MET A 200 7.41 -8.79 23.04
CA MET A 200 6.13 -8.83 23.72
C MET A 200 5.48 -10.22 23.65
N ASP A 201 4.86 -10.65 24.77
CA ASP A 201 4.00 -11.84 24.78
C ASP A 201 2.77 -11.62 23.88
N PRO A 202 2.45 -12.55 22.95
CA PRO A 202 1.28 -12.41 22.08
C PRO A 202 -0.06 -12.28 22.82
N ARG A 203 -0.22 -12.95 23.97
CA ARG A 203 -1.44 -12.84 24.79
C ARG A 203 -1.57 -11.46 25.40
N HIS A 204 -0.45 -10.86 25.84
CA HIS A 204 -0.43 -9.48 26.32
C HIS A 204 -0.80 -8.50 25.18
N ALA A 205 -0.31 -8.73 23.97
CA ALA A 205 -0.71 -7.93 22.81
C ALA A 205 -2.23 -7.97 22.57
N ARG A 206 -2.89 -9.11 22.75
CA ARG A 206 -4.35 -9.22 22.69
C ARG A 206 -5.06 -8.26 23.66
N LEU A 207 -4.54 -8.12 24.89
CA LEU A 207 -5.10 -7.20 25.88
C LEU A 207 -4.89 -5.73 25.48
N VAL A 208 -3.69 -5.38 24.99
CA VAL A 208 -3.36 -4.02 24.56
C VAL A 208 -4.18 -3.60 23.34
N TRP A 209 -4.34 -4.48 22.35
CA TRP A 209 -5.21 -4.23 21.17
C TRP A 209 -6.71 -4.29 21.52
N ARG A 210 -7.06 -4.96 22.63
CA ARG A 210 -8.45 -5.35 22.96
C ARG A 210 -9.09 -6.19 21.84
N SER A 211 -8.28 -7.05 21.21
CA SER A 211 -8.68 -7.88 20.09
C SER A 211 -7.69 -9.03 19.87
N ILE A 212 -8.17 -10.16 19.37
CA ILE A 212 -7.34 -11.29 18.94
C ILE A 212 -6.32 -10.87 17.85
N GLU A 213 -6.59 -9.79 17.12
CA GLU A 213 -5.67 -9.29 16.09
C GLU A 213 -4.34 -8.80 16.67
N GLY A 214 -4.29 -8.35 17.92
CA GLY A 214 -3.04 -8.02 18.62
C GLY A 214 -2.14 -9.25 18.81
N GLU A 215 -2.72 -10.36 19.27
CA GLU A 215 -2.02 -11.64 19.39
C GLU A 215 -1.51 -12.13 18.03
N ARG A 216 -2.40 -12.17 17.02
CA ARG A 216 -2.05 -12.57 15.65
C ARG A 216 -0.95 -11.71 15.06
N PHE A 217 -1.01 -10.40 15.31
CA PHE A 217 0.00 -9.45 14.83
C PHE A 217 1.38 -9.76 15.40
N VAL A 218 1.51 -9.94 16.71
CA VAL A 218 2.81 -10.23 17.35
C VAL A 218 3.34 -11.60 16.93
N ARG A 219 2.48 -12.62 16.83
CA ARG A 219 2.88 -13.94 16.31
C ARG A 219 3.38 -13.85 14.86
N ALA A 220 2.66 -13.11 14.00
CA ALA A 220 3.10 -12.87 12.63
C ALA A 220 4.40 -12.05 12.57
N LEU A 221 4.59 -11.05 13.45
CA LEU A 221 5.83 -10.28 13.55
C LEU A 221 7.03 -11.17 13.95
N LYS A 222 6.80 -12.21 14.75
CA LYS A 222 7.79 -13.25 15.11
C LYS A 222 8.02 -14.30 14.02
N GLY A 223 7.35 -14.18 12.87
CA GLY A 223 7.54 -15.04 11.70
C GLY A 223 6.53 -16.16 11.55
N GLU A 224 5.56 -16.32 12.46
CA GLU A 224 4.52 -17.33 12.31
C GLU A 224 3.61 -17.03 11.11
N ASN A 225 3.25 -18.06 10.36
CA ASN A 225 2.23 -17.93 9.30
C ASN A 225 0.84 -18.06 9.94
N ILE A 226 0.17 -16.94 10.12
CA ILE A 226 -1.17 -16.90 10.71
C ILE A 226 -2.20 -17.01 9.59
N PRO A 227 -3.03 -18.06 9.57
CA PRO A 227 -4.10 -18.20 8.58
C PRO A 227 -5.03 -17.00 8.61
N ILE A 228 -5.29 -16.44 7.44
CA ILE A 228 -6.29 -15.38 7.30
C ILE A 228 -7.64 -16.05 7.10
N ASN A 229 -8.47 -16.02 8.13
CA ASN A 229 -9.87 -16.44 7.96
C ASN A 229 -10.55 -15.46 7.00
N ARG A 230 -10.86 -15.93 5.80
CA ARG A 230 -11.71 -15.17 4.87
C ARG A 230 -13.12 -15.16 5.46
N SER A 231 -13.51 -14.07 6.09
CA SER A 231 -14.91 -13.86 6.42
C SER A 231 -15.70 -13.68 5.12
N ASN A 232 -16.89 -14.29 5.05
CA ASN A 232 -17.83 -13.98 3.99
C ASN A 232 -18.12 -12.47 4.04
N ARG A 233 -18.08 -11.80 2.88
CA ARG A 233 -18.41 -10.37 2.80
C ARG A 233 -19.86 -10.19 3.27
N GLY A 234 -20.05 -9.51 4.41
CA GLY A 234 -21.37 -9.23 4.97
C GLY A 234 -22.04 -7.97 4.39
N SER A 235 -21.28 -7.14 3.66
CA SER A 235 -21.80 -5.91 3.08
C SER A 235 -21.03 -5.51 1.82
N TYR A 236 -21.73 -4.81 0.94
CA TYR A 236 -21.17 -4.11 -0.21
C TYR A 236 -21.41 -2.63 -0.01
N GLY A 237 -20.43 -1.78 -0.30
CA GLY A 237 -20.54 -0.34 -0.21
C GLY A 237 -19.96 0.32 -1.45
N ASN A 238 -20.58 1.40 -1.89
CA ASN A 238 -20.06 2.29 -2.90
C ASN A 238 -19.99 3.70 -2.32
N SER A 239 -19.00 4.49 -2.75
CA SER A 239 -18.83 5.86 -2.26
C SER A 239 -18.26 6.75 -3.35
N LYS A 240 -18.65 8.03 -3.32
CA LYS A 240 -18.16 9.04 -4.25
C LYS A 240 -17.85 10.33 -3.50
N VAL A 241 -16.71 10.95 -3.79
CA VAL A 241 -16.40 12.29 -3.31
C VAL A 241 -17.26 13.28 -4.10
N LEU A 242 -18.08 14.07 -3.38
CA LEU A 242 -18.99 15.03 -4.00
C LEU A 242 -18.22 16.28 -4.43
N SER A 243 -18.43 16.69 -5.68
CA SER A 243 -18.03 18.01 -6.17
C SER A 243 -18.83 19.11 -5.44
N PRO A 244 -18.31 20.34 -5.33
CA PRO A 244 -18.95 21.40 -4.54
C PRO A 244 -20.43 21.61 -4.88
N GLU A 245 -20.81 21.59 -6.15
CA GLU A 245 -22.18 21.75 -6.63
C GLU A 245 -23.11 20.61 -6.18
N ASN A 246 -22.60 19.45 -5.85
CA ASN A 246 -23.37 18.28 -5.42
C ASN A 246 -23.42 18.09 -3.90
N ARG A 247 -22.95 19.06 -3.11
CA ARG A 247 -22.89 18.96 -1.64
C ARG A 247 -24.18 19.37 -0.93
N SER A 248 -25.14 20.00 -1.62
CA SER A 248 -26.44 20.27 -1.02
C SER A 248 -27.17 18.94 -0.72
N PRO A 249 -27.97 18.85 0.36
CA PRO A 249 -28.65 17.61 0.75
C PRO A 249 -29.41 16.93 -0.38
N ASN A 250 -30.21 17.72 -1.16
CA ASN A 250 -31.00 17.19 -2.26
C ASN A 250 -30.12 16.59 -3.39
N ARG A 251 -29.04 17.28 -3.78
CA ARG A 251 -28.13 16.79 -4.81
C ARG A 251 -27.30 15.60 -4.32
N ALA A 252 -26.85 15.62 -3.08
CA ALA A 252 -26.16 14.49 -2.46
C ALA A 252 -27.04 13.24 -2.43
N TYR A 253 -28.33 13.39 -2.11
CA TYR A 253 -29.31 12.31 -2.17
C TYR A 253 -29.45 11.70 -3.58
N LEU A 254 -29.52 12.54 -4.62
CA LEU A 254 -29.62 12.06 -6.01
C LEU A 254 -28.36 11.29 -6.42
N VAL A 255 -27.17 11.77 -6.03
CA VAL A 255 -25.91 11.04 -6.27
C VAL A 255 -25.89 9.73 -5.49
N GLY A 256 -26.38 9.72 -4.26
CA GLY A 256 -26.49 8.50 -3.43
C GLY A 256 -27.39 7.44 -4.08
N ARG A 257 -28.54 7.84 -4.59
CA ARG A 257 -29.43 6.93 -5.34
C ARG A 257 -28.73 6.33 -6.55
N TRP A 258 -28.09 7.14 -7.37
CA TRP A 258 -27.36 6.67 -8.56
C TRP A 258 -26.24 5.68 -8.22
N LEU A 259 -25.65 5.74 -7.02
CA LEU A 259 -24.62 4.79 -6.58
C LEU A 259 -25.19 3.43 -6.17
N LEU A 260 -26.50 3.33 -5.94
CA LEU A 260 -27.19 2.09 -5.57
C LEU A 260 -27.81 1.37 -6.77
N GLU A 261 -28.05 2.07 -7.87
CA GLU A 261 -28.48 1.54 -9.17
C GLU A 261 -27.28 0.98 -9.96
#